data_d8a7912ac21b819109489b53452c59b2
#
_entry.id   d8a7912ac21b819109489b53452c59b2
#
_cell.length_a   1.000
_cell.length_b   1.000
_cell.length_c   1.000
_cell.angle_alpha   90.00
_cell.angle_beta   90.00
_cell.angle_gamma   90.00
#
_symmetry.space_group_name_H-M   'P 1'
#
loop_
_entity.id
_entity.type
_entity.pdbx_description
1 polymer ?
#
loop_
_entity_poly.entity_id
_entity_poly.type
_entity_poly.pdbx_seq_one_letter_code
_entity_poly.pdbx_strand_id
1 'polypeptide(L)'
;MWTHVISLKREDAERLGYNNANAWKSSIRRNALEIAKAHKIEPSDLQWYGAFHNTTHHPHIHLLVYSKSGQGYLTNKGIESMRSAFGNDIFRNEQYKLFEMQTEIRDELKNEAKNVIDDLLENINNDFYVSDKMVEPVSYTHLTLPT
;
A
#
# COMPACT_ATOMS: atom_id res chain seq x y z
N MET A 1 3.44 25.48 21.85
CA MET A 1 3.70 24.14 22.42
C MET A 1 2.49 23.29 22.18
N TRP A 2 2.67 22.09 21.66
CA TRP A 2 1.61 21.14 21.32
C TRP A 2 1.92 19.76 21.93
N THR A 3 0.88 19.07 22.34
CA THR A 3 0.99 17.71 22.89
C THR A 3 0.19 16.76 22.02
N HIS A 4 0.82 15.67 21.60
CA HIS A 4 0.20 14.61 20.81
C HIS A 4 0.28 13.29 21.55
N VAL A 5 -0.69 12.43 21.30
CA VAL A 5 -0.65 11.04 21.75
C VAL A 5 -0.66 10.14 20.52
N ILE A 6 0.34 9.31 20.39
CA ILE A 6 0.44 8.32 19.33
C ILE A 6 0.35 6.95 19.99
N SER A 7 -0.67 6.18 19.65
CA SER A 7 -0.93 4.88 20.26
C SER A 7 -1.10 3.79 19.21
N LEU A 8 -0.73 2.58 19.57
CA LEU A 8 -0.97 1.37 18.81
C LEU A 8 -1.79 0.38 19.67
N LYS A 9 -2.51 -0.50 19.01
CA LYS A 9 -3.05 -1.69 19.70
C LYS A 9 -1.89 -2.56 20.19
N ARG A 10 -2.08 -3.27 21.29
CA ARG A 10 -1.02 -4.14 21.85
C ARG A 10 -0.49 -5.13 20.82
N GLU A 11 -1.36 -5.78 20.10
CA GLU A 11 -1.01 -6.76 19.07
C GLU A 11 -0.12 -6.17 17.98
N ASP A 12 -0.45 -4.96 17.51
CA ASP A 12 0.33 -4.25 16.50
C ASP A 12 1.69 -3.79 17.05
N ALA A 13 1.70 -3.29 18.28
CA ALA A 13 2.94 -2.85 18.93
C ALA A 13 3.94 -4.01 19.12
N GLU A 14 3.47 -5.18 19.52
CA GLU A 14 4.30 -6.37 19.64
C GLU A 14 4.79 -6.88 18.30
N ARG A 15 3.90 -7.00 17.35
CA ARG A 15 4.20 -7.46 15.98
C ARG A 15 5.18 -6.55 15.24
N LEU A 16 5.06 -5.24 15.42
CA LEU A 16 5.88 -4.24 14.75
C LEU A 16 7.12 -3.81 15.55
N GLY A 17 7.28 -4.30 16.78
CA GLY A 17 8.43 -4.00 17.63
C GLY A 17 8.36 -2.63 18.33
N TYR A 18 7.15 -2.08 18.53
CA TYR A 18 6.89 -0.79 19.21
C TYR A 18 6.50 -0.95 20.69
N ASN A 19 6.90 -2.02 21.31
CA ASN A 19 6.71 -2.27 22.74
C ASN A 19 7.83 -1.71 23.61
N ASN A 20 8.69 -0.85 23.08
CA ASN A 20 9.83 -0.24 23.78
C ASN A 20 10.02 1.22 23.36
N ALA A 21 10.63 2.00 24.24
CA ALA A 21 10.87 3.43 24.02
C ALA A 21 11.79 3.74 22.85
N ASN A 22 12.76 2.88 22.54
CA ASN A 22 13.74 3.12 21.49
C ASN A 22 13.12 3.08 20.10
N ALA A 23 12.15 2.17 19.85
CA ALA A 23 11.42 2.12 18.59
C ALA A 23 10.65 3.42 18.34
N TRP A 24 9.93 3.92 19.34
CA TRP A 24 9.22 5.19 19.27
C TRP A 24 10.15 6.38 19.06
N LYS A 25 11.26 6.42 19.78
CA LYS A 25 12.27 7.48 19.61
C LYS A 25 12.84 7.50 18.19
N SER A 26 13.11 6.35 17.64
CA SER A 26 13.60 6.22 16.26
C SER A 26 12.56 6.67 15.24
N SER A 27 11.29 6.30 15.43
CA SER A 27 10.19 6.74 14.58
C SER A 27 10.00 8.27 14.62
N ILE A 28 10.03 8.88 15.81
CA ILE A 28 9.94 10.34 15.94
C ILE A 28 11.10 11.02 15.22
N ARG A 29 12.33 10.52 15.36
CA ARG A 29 13.49 11.06 14.66
C ARG A 29 13.37 10.98 13.14
N ARG A 30 12.90 9.85 12.61
CA ARG A 30 12.66 9.70 11.16
C ARG A 30 11.61 10.67 10.65
N ASN A 31 10.60 10.96 11.47
CA ASN A 31 9.49 11.85 11.11
C ASN A 31 9.69 13.30 11.57
N ALA A 32 10.87 13.67 12.07
CA ALA A 32 11.12 15.00 12.63
C ALA A 32 10.85 16.13 11.62
N LEU A 33 11.20 15.96 10.37
CA LEU A 33 10.93 16.95 9.31
C LEU A 33 9.42 17.09 9.03
N GLU A 34 8.68 16.02 9.06
CA GLU A 34 7.23 16.06 8.88
C GLU A 34 6.53 16.70 10.10
N ILE A 35 7.04 16.45 11.30
CA ILE A 35 6.58 17.13 12.53
C ILE A 35 6.81 18.62 12.42
N ALA A 36 8.01 19.05 12.04
CA ALA A 36 8.34 20.45 11.85
C ALA A 36 7.44 21.13 10.82
N LYS A 37 7.27 20.49 9.68
CA LYS A 37 6.41 20.94 8.58
C LYS A 37 4.94 21.06 8.99
N ALA A 38 4.42 20.07 9.72
CA ALA A 38 3.05 20.08 10.21
C ALA A 38 2.77 21.23 11.16
N HIS A 39 3.73 21.57 12.03
CA HIS A 39 3.63 22.66 13.00
C HIS A 39 4.12 24.01 12.45
N LYS A 40 4.54 24.09 11.18
CA LYS A 40 5.12 25.30 10.58
C LYS A 40 6.29 25.85 11.41
N ILE A 41 7.10 24.94 11.93
CA ILE A 41 8.34 25.24 12.66
C ILE A 41 9.52 24.98 11.72
N GLU A 42 10.51 25.88 11.74
CA GLU A 42 11.76 25.64 11.05
C GLU A 42 12.44 24.39 11.64
N PRO A 43 12.92 23.42 10.84
CA PRO A 43 13.53 22.20 11.35
C PRO A 43 14.65 22.40 12.38
N SER A 44 15.45 23.45 12.22
CA SER A 44 16.53 23.82 13.14
C SER A 44 16.02 24.33 14.50
N ASP A 45 14.79 24.81 14.54
CA ASP A 45 14.11 25.37 15.72
C ASP A 45 13.19 24.38 16.42
N LEU A 46 12.98 23.21 15.82
CA LEU A 46 12.12 22.15 16.36
C LEU A 46 12.74 21.54 17.61
N GLN A 47 11.94 21.49 18.67
CA GLN A 47 12.23 20.72 19.88
C GLN A 47 11.09 19.75 20.15
N TRP A 48 11.44 18.57 20.65
CA TRP A 48 10.45 17.58 21.05
C TRP A 48 10.91 16.73 22.23
N TYR A 49 9.96 16.29 23.02
CA TYR A 49 10.14 15.28 24.07
C TYR A 49 9.08 14.21 23.93
N GLY A 50 9.47 12.97 24.18
CA GLY A 50 8.57 11.83 24.16
C GLY A 50 8.59 11.07 25.49
N ALA A 51 7.41 10.78 26.02
CA ALA A 51 7.23 9.92 27.18
C ALA A 51 6.48 8.66 26.77
N PHE A 52 7.14 7.51 26.77
CA PHE A 52 6.54 6.24 26.42
C PHE A 52 5.84 5.59 27.60
N HIS A 53 4.61 5.13 27.38
CA HIS A 53 3.80 4.42 28.33
C HIS A 53 3.44 3.03 27.78
N ASN A 54 3.96 2.00 28.42
CA ASN A 54 3.70 0.62 28.04
C ASN A 54 2.47 0.07 28.78
N THR A 55 1.29 0.59 28.44
CA THR A 55 0.03 0.12 29.05
C THR A 55 -0.45 -1.19 28.41
N THR A 56 -1.27 -1.94 29.14
CA THR A 56 -1.68 -3.30 28.77
C THR A 56 -2.38 -3.37 27.40
N HIS A 57 -3.26 -2.40 27.09
CA HIS A 57 -4.08 -2.47 25.88
C HIS A 57 -3.54 -1.62 24.73
N HIS A 58 -2.99 -0.45 25.04
CA HIS A 58 -2.56 0.53 24.05
C HIS A 58 -1.22 1.15 24.45
N PRO A 59 -0.09 0.53 24.10
CA PRO A 59 1.20 1.20 24.21
C PRO A 59 1.16 2.52 23.45
N HIS A 60 1.58 3.59 24.10
CA HIS A 60 1.49 4.93 23.51
C HIS A 60 2.64 5.82 23.94
N ILE A 61 2.88 6.86 23.15
CA ILE A 61 3.83 7.90 23.47
C ILE A 61 3.11 9.25 23.56
N HIS A 62 3.39 9.99 24.61
CA HIS A 62 3.08 11.41 24.68
C HIS A 62 4.23 12.17 24.03
N LEU A 63 3.95 12.88 22.96
CA LEU A 63 4.90 13.66 22.21
C LEU A 63 4.62 15.16 22.44
N LEU A 64 5.56 15.82 23.08
CA LEU A 64 5.55 17.27 23.24
C LEU A 64 6.38 17.90 22.14
N VAL A 65 5.80 18.86 21.41
CA VAL A 65 6.44 19.59 20.32
C VAL A 65 6.41 21.08 20.60
N TYR A 66 7.53 21.75 20.42
CA TYR A 66 7.59 23.20 20.51
C TYR A 66 8.73 23.79 19.66
N SER A 67 8.64 25.08 19.40
CA SER A 67 9.68 25.89 18.77
C SER A 67 10.47 26.61 19.85
N LYS A 68 11.80 26.67 19.74
CA LYS A 68 12.65 27.48 20.62
C LYS A 68 12.33 28.96 20.53
N SER A 69 12.01 29.44 19.33
CA SER A 69 11.65 30.85 19.08
C SER A 69 10.20 31.14 19.43
N GLY A 70 9.40 30.18 19.82
CA GLY A 70 7.98 30.33 20.13
C GLY A 70 7.08 30.49 18.90
N GLN A 71 7.61 30.28 17.71
CA GLN A 71 6.85 30.37 16.45
C GLN A 71 6.20 29.03 16.09
N GLY A 72 5.35 29.09 15.08
CA GLY A 72 4.65 27.91 14.57
C GLY A 72 3.16 27.91 14.89
N TYR A 73 2.43 27.14 14.13
CA TYR A 73 1.00 26.87 14.32
C TYR A 73 0.64 25.51 13.74
N LEU A 74 -0.39 24.91 14.27
CA LEU A 74 -0.85 23.60 13.85
C LEU A 74 -2.25 23.71 13.25
N THR A 75 -2.43 23.10 12.09
CA THR A 75 -3.73 22.99 11.40
C THR A 75 -4.24 21.55 11.42
N ASN A 76 -5.53 21.34 11.17
CA ASN A 76 -6.08 20.01 11.00
C ASN A 76 -5.37 19.23 9.89
N LYS A 77 -5.01 19.89 8.79
CA LYS A 77 -4.22 19.29 7.70
C LYS A 77 -2.83 18.87 8.18
N GLY A 78 -2.20 19.64 9.05
CA GLY A 78 -0.92 19.28 9.68
C GLY A 78 -1.04 18.03 10.54
N ILE A 79 -2.11 17.90 11.33
CA ILE A 79 -2.40 16.71 12.14
C ILE A 79 -2.58 15.48 11.25
N GLU A 80 -3.34 15.60 10.16
CA GLU A 80 -3.54 14.50 9.20
C GLU A 80 -2.25 14.10 8.51
N SER A 81 -1.41 15.06 8.13
CA SER A 81 -0.08 14.79 7.55
C SER A 81 0.82 14.02 8.52
N MET A 82 0.85 14.41 9.79
CA MET A 82 1.58 13.69 10.83
C MET A 82 1.05 12.27 11.01
N ARG A 83 -0.27 12.09 11.09
CA ARG A 83 -0.90 10.78 11.20
C ARG A 83 -0.49 9.87 10.04
N SER A 84 -0.52 10.38 8.81
CA SER A 84 -0.08 9.65 7.62
C SER A 84 1.41 9.32 7.66
N ALA A 85 2.25 10.26 8.06
CA ALA A 85 3.69 10.06 8.15
C ALA A 85 4.06 8.96 9.16
N PHE A 86 3.49 9.00 10.36
CA PHE A 86 3.71 7.97 11.37
C PHE A 86 3.10 6.62 10.96
N GLY A 87 1.91 6.60 10.38
CA GLY A 87 1.31 5.37 9.86
C GLY A 87 2.17 4.72 8.78
N ASN A 88 2.65 5.48 7.83
CA ASN A 88 3.54 4.98 6.78
C ASN A 88 4.89 4.50 7.34
N ASP A 89 5.46 5.16 8.32
CA ASP A 89 6.71 4.76 8.95
C ASP A 89 6.56 3.47 9.77
N ILE A 90 5.54 3.40 10.61
CA ILE A 90 5.29 2.28 11.53
C ILE A 90 4.92 1.01 10.75
N PHE A 91 4.06 1.12 9.74
CA PHE A 91 3.56 0.00 8.94
C PHE A 91 4.32 -0.23 7.64
N ARG A 92 5.46 0.41 7.45
CA ARG A 92 6.25 0.36 6.20
C ARG A 92 6.52 -1.06 5.71
N ASN A 93 7.00 -1.93 6.58
CA ASN A 93 7.36 -3.30 6.21
C ASN A 93 6.13 -4.13 5.81
N GLU A 94 4.97 -3.87 6.42
CA GLU A 94 3.73 -4.54 6.06
C GLU A 94 3.19 -4.05 4.73
N GLN A 95 3.30 -2.76 4.46
CA GLN A 95 2.94 -2.20 3.16
C GLN A 95 3.78 -2.81 2.04
N TYR A 96 5.09 -2.95 2.23
CA TYR A 96 5.95 -3.62 1.25
C TYR A 96 5.53 -5.07 0.98
N LYS A 97 5.26 -5.85 2.03
CA LYS A 97 4.77 -7.22 1.89
C LYS A 97 3.44 -7.29 1.14
N LEU A 98 2.52 -6.37 1.43
CA LEU A 98 1.25 -6.28 0.71
C LEU A 98 1.46 -5.96 -0.77
N PHE A 99 2.36 -5.05 -1.11
CA PHE A 99 2.68 -4.71 -2.50
C PHE A 99 3.36 -5.88 -3.23
N GLU A 100 4.25 -6.60 -2.56
CA GLU A 100 4.85 -7.82 -3.12
C GLU A 100 3.78 -8.88 -3.40
N MET A 101 2.93 -9.19 -2.42
CA MET A 101 1.81 -10.13 -2.60
C MET A 101 0.85 -9.70 -3.72
N GLN A 102 0.50 -8.43 -3.80
CA GLN A 102 -0.36 -7.91 -4.88
C GLN A 102 0.30 -8.05 -6.25
N THR A 103 1.62 -7.89 -6.32
CA THR A 103 2.37 -8.05 -7.57
C THR A 103 2.41 -9.50 -7.99
N GLU A 104 2.70 -10.42 -7.07
CA GLU A 104 2.68 -11.87 -7.31
C GLU A 104 1.30 -12.33 -7.80
N ILE A 105 0.22 -11.97 -7.10
CA ILE A 105 -1.16 -12.32 -7.49
C ILE A 105 -1.49 -11.76 -8.88
N ARG A 106 -1.08 -10.54 -9.17
CA ARG A 106 -1.30 -9.92 -10.50
C ARG A 106 -0.57 -10.69 -11.59
N ASP A 107 0.66 -11.10 -11.34
CA ASP A 107 1.47 -11.83 -12.30
C ASP A 107 0.95 -13.25 -12.52
N GLU A 108 0.50 -13.92 -11.46
CA GLU A 108 -0.19 -15.20 -11.53
C GLU A 108 -1.48 -15.09 -12.37
N LEU A 109 -2.33 -14.10 -12.09
CA LEU A 109 -3.56 -13.87 -12.86
C LEU A 109 -3.30 -13.57 -14.33
N LYS A 110 -2.25 -12.82 -14.65
CA LYS A 110 -1.84 -12.57 -16.04
C LYS A 110 -1.40 -13.85 -16.75
N ASN A 111 -0.63 -14.69 -16.06
CA ASN A 111 -0.16 -15.94 -16.61
C ASN A 111 -1.31 -16.92 -16.82
N GLU A 112 -2.22 -17.05 -15.86
CA GLU A 112 -3.43 -17.87 -16.01
C GLU A 112 -4.31 -17.37 -17.16
N ALA A 113 -4.57 -16.07 -17.24
CA ALA A 113 -5.33 -15.49 -18.33
C ALA A 113 -4.67 -15.75 -19.68
N LYS A 114 -3.35 -15.65 -19.78
CA LYS A 114 -2.60 -15.96 -21.00
C LYS A 114 -2.75 -17.41 -21.38
N ASN A 115 -2.60 -18.34 -20.42
CA ASN A 115 -2.74 -19.77 -20.67
C ASN A 115 -4.16 -20.11 -21.16
N VAL A 116 -5.19 -19.53 -20.54
CA VAL A 116 -6.58 -19.71 -20.98
C VAL A 116 -6.80 -19.19 -22.41
N ILE A 117 -6.23 -18.04 -22.73
CA ILE A 117 -6.31 -17.48 -24.09
C ILE A 117 -5.57 -18.36 -25.08
N ASP A 118 -4.39 -18.85 -24.77
CA ASP A 118 -3.60 -19.71 -25.62
C ASP A 118 -4.33 -21.05 -25.86
N ASP A 119 -4.93 -21.65 -24.82
CA ASP A 119 -5.76 -22.85 -24.93
C ASP A 119 -7.01 -22.62 -25.80
N LEU A 120 -7.67 -21.48 -25.64
CA LEU A 120 -8.84 -21.12 -26.47
C LEU A 120 -8.44 -20.94 -27.94
N LEU A 121 -7.32 -20.29 -28.21
CA LEU A 121 -6.81 -20.11 -29.58
C LEU A 121 -6.45 -21.46 -30.21
N GLU A 122 -5.85 -22.36 -29.46
CA GLU A 122 -5.54 -23.71 -29.94
C GLU A 122 -6.81 -24.49 -30.26
N ASN A 123 -7.80 -24.44 -29.38
CA ASN A 123 -9.10 -25.08 -29.62
C ASN A 123 -9.82 -24.50 -30.84
N ILE A 124 -9.84 -23.19 -31.00
CA ILE A 124 -10.44 -22.54 -32.19
C ILE A 124 -9.70 -22.97 -33.45
N ASN A 125 -8.39 -23.01 -33.45
CA ASN A 125 -7.63 -23.46 -34.60
C ASN A 125 -7.91 -24.92 -34.93
N ASN A 126 -8.00 -25.79 -33.92
CA ASN A 126 -8.34 -27.21 -34.12
C ASN A 126 -9.77 -27.37 -34.66
N ASP A 127 -10.74 -26.65 -34.14
CA ASP A 127 -12.11 -26.65 -34.62
C ASP A 127 -12.23 -26.11 -36.05
N PHE A 128 -11.43 -25.10 -36.39
CA PHE A 128 -11.36 -24.56 -37.75
C PHE A 128 -10.78 -25.59 -38.74
N TYR A 129 -9.72 -26.30 -38.35
CA TYR A 129 -9.18 -27.39 -39.16
C TYR A 129 -10.14 -28.58 -39.35
N VAL A 130 -10.91 -28.90 -38.32
CA VAL A 130 -11.94 -29.96 -38.41
C VAL A 130 -13.09 -29.47 -39.30
N SER A 131 -13.50 -28.26 -39.17
CA SER A 131 -14.55 -27.64 -40.01
C SER A 131 -14.14 -27.55 -41.48
N ASP A 132 -12.89 -27.20 -41.76
CA ASP A 132 -12.37 -27.12 -43.12
C ASP A 132 -12.24 -28.52 -43.77
N LYS A 133 -11.99 -29.56 -43.00
CA LYS A 133 -12.04 -30.95 -43.46
C LYS A 133 -13.45 -31.47 -43.66
N MET A 134 -14.43 -30.91 -42.94
CA MET A 134 -15.85 -31.30 -43.07
C MET A 134 -16.59 -30.55 -44.19
N VAL A 135 -16.06 -29.41 -44.63
CA VAL A 135 -16.55 -28.74 -45.84
C VAL A 135 -15.99 -29.48 -47.05
N GLU A 136 -16.61 -30.63 -47.40
CA GLU A 136 -16.43 -31.12 -48.76
C GLU A 136 -16.84 -29.98 -49.72
N PRO A 137 -16.04 -29.74 -50.77
CA PRO A 137 -16.43 -28.79 -51.77
C PRO A 137 -17.77 -29.22 -52.33
N VAL A 138 -18.82 -28.55 -51.95
CA VAL A 138 -20.13 -28.71 -52.60
C VAL A 138 -19.88 -28.42 -54.05
N SER A 139 -19.94 -29.48 -54.84
CA SER A 139 -19.78 -29.42 -56.27
C SER A 139 -20.84 -28.45 -56.77
N TYR A 140 -20.46 -27.29 -57.28
CA TYR A 140 -21.30 -26.28 -57.90
C TYR A 140 -21.94 -26.75 -59.20
N THR A 141 -21.76 -28.04 -59.54
CA THR A 141 -22.34 -28.63 -60.74
C THR A 141 -23.86 -28.84 -60.72
N HIS A 142 -24.54 -28.52 -59.59
CA HIS A 142 -25.99 -28.65 -59.48
C HIS A 142 -26.76 -27.30 -59.54
N LEU A 143 -26.06 -26.18 -59.72
CA LEU A 143 -26.68 -24.91 -59.99
C LEU A 143 -26.77 -24.64 -61.52
N THR A 144 -27.38 -25.57 -62.26
CA THR A 144 -27.90 -25.25 -63.53
C THR A 144 -29.20 -24.49 -63.32
N LEU A 145 -29.16 -23.20 -63.62
CA LEU A 145 -30.38 -22.40 -63.76
C LEU A 145 -31.29 -23.10 -64.78
N PRO A 146 -32.58 -23.35 -64.49
CA PRO A 146 -33.51 -23.79 -65.49
C PRO A 146 -33.66 -22.68 -66.53
N THR A 147 -33.33 -22.97 -67.75
CA THR A 147 -33.65 -22.18 -68.91
C THR A 147 -35.16 -22.09 -69.10
#